data_f4a711d60637db9a0c004799179693d9
#
_entry.id   f4a711d60637db9a0c004799179693d9
#
_cell.length_a   1.000
_cell.length_b   1.000
_cell.length_c   1.000
_cell.angle_alpha   90.00
_cell.angle_beta   90.00
_cell.angle_gamma   90.00
#
_symmetry.space_group_name_H-M   'P 1'
#
loop_
_entity.id
_entity.type
_entity.pdbx_description
1 polymer ?
#
loop_
_entity_poly.entity_id
_entity_poly.type
_entity_poly.pdbx_seq_one_letter_code
_entity_poly.pdbx_strand_id
1 'polypeptide(L)'
;MRRRNCLFVLACLPVWRLGAAQSAGPDQTAAAVEFAPVLPGRTLVFPTDHGAHPAFRTEWWYATGWLNLPDGSPLGFQTTFFRVRTGLGEQNPSTFAPRQLIIAHAAIADPRLGRLRHDQRAARVGFGRAGFETGRTKAWVGNWRFEQTGDRYQAEVHGEDFGYDLALVPDGPPLLNGDAGFSRKAPDPRQASYYYSRPQLQVTGTVTLDGRARAVTGRAWLDHEWSSEYLPEGAQGWDWIGVNLDDGSALMAFRMRGTDGPSLWTAATLRLADRGVQVLPPDAVTFQPLRHWRSPRTGIAYPVEWRVRIGTRLLTLQPLMDDQELDSARSTGAVYWEGAVRVTEGDREIGRGYLEMTGYGEKIRVG
;
A
#
# COMPACT_ATOMS: atom_id res chain seq x y z
N MET A 1 5.52 -71.83 -25.95
CA MET A 1 6.25 -73.02 -25.44
C MET A 1 7.03 -72.67 -24.20
N ARG A 2 6.92 -73.55 -23.21
CA ARG A 2 7.65 -73.71 -21.94
C ARG A 2 7.29 -72.74 -20.79
N ARG A 3 6.45 -73.33 -19.93
CA ARG A 3 6.27 -73.06 -18.49
C ARG A 3 7.58 -73.37 -17.76
N ARG A 4 7.84 -72.60 -16.64
CA ARG A 4 8.48 -73.18 -15.49
C ARG A 4 8.00 -72.51 -14.21
N ASN A 5 7.39 -73.31 -13.35
CA ASN A 5 7.04 -73.06 -11.96
C ASN A 5 8.32 -72.99 -11.09
N CYS A 6 8.31 -72.21 -10.05
CA CYS A 6 9.01 -72.52 -8.80
C CYS A 6 8.41 -71.76 -7.64
N LEU A 7 7.81 -72.50 -6.80
CA LEU A 7 7.90 -72.66 -5.35
C LEU A 7 7.73 -71.45 -4.42
N PHE A 8 6.67 -71.60 -3.63
CA PHE A 8 6.45 -70.93 -2.37
C PHE A 8 7.45 -71.38 -1.31
N VAL A 9 8.00 -70.39 -0.57
CA VAL A 9 8.59 -70.62 0.77
C VAL A 9 7.88 -69.66 1.72
N LEU A 10 7.01 -70.23 2.61
CA LEU A 10 6.48 -69.56 3.79
C LEU A 10 7.64 -69.36 4.79
N ALA A 11 7.93 -68.14 5.14
CA ALA A 11 8.74 -67.81 6.31
C ALA A 11 7.85 -67.09 7.33
N CYS A 12 7.57 -67.75 8.44
CA CYS A 12 6.95 -67.18 9.63
C CYS A 12 7.88 -66.14 10.24
N LEU A 13 7.41 -64.90 10.38
CA LEU A 13 8.05 -63.87 11.18
C LEU A 13 7.22 -63.60 12.44
N PRO A 14 7.87 -63.34 13.58
CA PRO A 14 7.14 -63.17 14.86
C PRO A 14 6.45 -61.82 14.95
N VAL A 15 5.26 -61.85 15.53
CA VAL A 15 4.47 -60.67 15.87
C VAL A 15 5.16 -59.89 16.99
N TRP A 16 5.77 -58.78 16.64
CA TRP A 16 6.20 -57.79 17.62
C TRP A 16 4.95 -56.95 17.98
N ARG A 17 4.54 -57.00 19.24
CA ARG A 17 3.57 -56.10 19.82
C ARG A 17 4.16 -54.69 19.81
N LEU A 18 3.65 -53.81 18.96
CA LEU A 18 3.92 -52.39 19.04
C LEU A 18 3.20 -51.84 20.29
N GLY A 19 4.01 -51.36 21.23
CA GLY A 19 3.52 -50.68 22.41
C GLY A 19 2.70 -49.44 22.01
N ALA A 20 1.61 -49.21 22.76
CA ALA A 20 0.76 -48.06 22.63
C ALA A 20 1.63 -46.79 22.70
N ALA A 21 1.65 -46.00 21.61
CA ALA A 21 2.16 -44.65 21.64
C ALA A 21 1.31 -43.85 22.63
N GLN A 22 1.96 -43.32 23.64
CA GLN A 22 1.37 -42.37 24.56
C GLN A 22 0.81 -41.19 23.76
N SER A 23 -0.46 -40.90 23.97
CA SER A 23 -1.10 -39.69 23.48
C SER A 23 -0.27 -38.49 23.87
N ALA A 24 0.14 -37.71 22.89
CA ALA A 24 0.73 -36.39 23.09
C ALA A 24 -0.19 -35.61 24.03
N GLY A 25 0.42 -35.01 25.05
CA GLY A 25 -0.26 -34.17 26.01
C GLY A 25 -0.98 -32.99 25.37
N PRO A 26 -1.80 -32.27 26.17
CA PRO A 26 -2.71 -31.26 25.67
C PRO A 26 -1.96 -30.22 24.84
N ASP A 27 -2.53 -29.96 23.70
CA ASP A 27 -2.22 -28.89 22.78
C ASP A 27 -1.82 -27.62 23.57
N GLN A 28 -0.54 -27.27 23.57
CA GLN A 28 -0.13 -25.95 24.01
C GLN A 28 -0.74 -25.00 23.01
N THR A 29 -1.92 -24.49 23.32
CA THR A 29 -2.50 -23.35 22.61
C THR A 29 -1.42 -22.27 22.55
N ALA A 30 -0.81 -22.15 21.40
CA ALA A 30 0.18 -21.10 21.15
C ALA A 30 -0.49 -19.79 21.57
N ALA A 31 0.09 -19.10 22.55
CA ALA A 31 -0.45 -17.82 23.00
C ALA A 31 -0.64 -16.92 21.76
N ALA A 32 -1.85 -16.38 21.62
CA ALA A 32 -2.14 -15.50 20.50
C ALA A 32 -1.13 -14.35 20.51
N VAL A 33 -0.54 -14.09 19.35
CA VAL A 33 0.43 -12.99 19.22
C VAL A 33 -0.31 -11.68 19.42
N GLU A 34 0.13 -10.89 20.38
CA GLU A 34 -0.41 -9.57 20.65
C GLU A 34 0.30 -8.53 19.77
N PHE A 35 -0.50 -7.77 19.02
CA PHE A 35 -0.03 -6.62 18.27
C PHE A 35 -0.36 -5.33 19.01
N ALA A 36 0.50 -4.32 18.89
CA ALA A 36 0.27 -3.03 19.53
C ALA A 36 -1.03 -2.39 19.01
N PRO A 37 -1.95 -1.94 19.88
CA PRO A 37 -3.17 -1.26 19.47
C PRO A 37 -2.89 0.17 19.01
N VAL A 38 -3.75 0.69 18.13
CA VAL A 38 -3.81 2.12 17.82
C VAL A 38 -4.76 2.79 18.80
N LEU A 39 -4.25 3.72 19.59
CA LEU A 39 -5.01 4.39 20.64
C LEU A 39 -5.12 5.89 20.37
N PRO A 40 -6.27 6.53 20.65
CA PRO A 40 -6.41 7.98 20.53
C PRO A 40 -5.48 8.70 21.52
N GLY A 41 -5.12 9.94 21.19
CA GLY A 41 -4.34 10.81 22.06
C GLY A 41 -2.82 10.58 22.02
N ARG A 42 -2.30 9.64 21.21
CA ARG A 42 -0.86 9.54 20.97
C ARG A 42 -0.39 10.72 20.13
N THR A 43 0.65 11.40 20.57
CA THR A 43 1.36 12.41 19.79
C THR A 43 2.41 11.73 18.90
N LEU A 44 2.38 12.01 17.59
CA LEU A 44 3.44 11.58 16.68
C LEU A 44 4.68 12.47 16.89
N VAL A 45 5.86 11.84 16.99
CA VAL A 45 7.12 12.51 17.30
C VAL A 45 8.10 12.36 16.15
N PHE A 46 8.44 13.46 15.49
CA PHE A 46 9.42 13.46 14.41
C PHE A 46 10.81 13.88 14.88
N PRO A 47 11.89 13.24 14.38
CA PRO A 47 11.95 12.32 13.26
C PRO A 47 11.61 10.85 13.59
N THR A 48 11.41 10.47 14.84
CA THR A 48 11.27 9.07 15.28
C THR A 48 10.18 8.32 14.51
N ASP A 49 8.99 8.93 14.39
CA ASP A 49 7.85 8.30 13.71
C ASP A 49 7.93 8.39 12.16
N HIS A 50 9.09 8.80 11.59
CA HIS A 50 9.40 8.51 10.18
C HIS A 50 9.86 7.07 9.97
N GLY A 51 10.36 6.41 10.99
CA GLY A 51 10.83 5.04 10.94
C GLY A 51 9.74 4.00 11.12
N ALA A 52 10.13 2.73 11.08
CA ALA A 52 9.22 1.61 11.22
C ALA A 52 8.72 1.41 12.67
N HIS A 53 7.52 0.87 12.78
CA HIS A 53 6.81 0.55 14.02
C HIS A 53 6.56 -0.96 14.15
N PRO A 54 7.60 -1.78 14.40
CA PRO A 54 7.54 -3.24 14.28
C PRO A 54 6.61 -3.95 15.28
N ALA A 55 6.13 -3.26 16.30
CA ALA A 55 5.15 -3.78 17.23
C ALA A 55 3.73 -3.87 16.63
N PHE A 56 3.44 -3.11 15.59
CA PHE A 56 2.16 -3.14 14.90
C PHE A 56 2.14 -4.24 13.82
N ARG A 57 0.94 -4.70 13.44
CA ARG A 57 0.76 -5.77 12.48
C ARG A 57 1.19 -5.35 11.08
N THR A 58 0.75 -4.18 10.62
CA THR A 58 1.01 -3.69 9.25
C THR A 58 1.42 -2.22 9.25
N GLU A 59 2.19 -1.86 8.25
CA GLU A 59 2.71 -0.52 8.04
C GLU A 59 3.09 -0.33 6.59
N TRP A 60 2.93 0.88 6.04
CA TRP A 60 3.35 1.17 4.68
C TRP A 60 3.86 2.60 4.51
N TRP A 61 4.84 2.71 3.64
CA TRP A 61 5.30 3.95 3.04
C TRP A 61 4.86 3.92 1.58
N TYR A 62 4.02 4.87 1.20
CA TYR A 62 3.38 4.94 -0.09
C TYR A 62 3.65 6.29 -0.73
N ALA A 63 4.54 6.31 -1.75
CA ALA A 63 4.87 7.52 -2.48
C ALA A 63 4.33 7.45 -3.90
N THR A 64 3.55 8.45 -4.28
CA THR A 64 2.93 8.57 -5.60
C THR A 64 3.08 9.97 -6.14
N GLY A 65 3.03 10.12 -7.46
CA GLY A 65 3.12 11.46 -8.01
C GLY A 65 3.10 11.53 -9.52
N TRP A 66 3.22 12.77 -9.98
CA TRP A 66 3.34 13.13 -11.37
C TRP A 66 4.75 13.56 -11.69
N LEU A 67 5.28 13.04 -12.79
CA LEU A 67 6.57 13.40 -13.34
C LEU A 67 6.37 14.03 -14.71
N ASN A 68 7.27 14.92 -15.07
CA ASN A 68 7.34 15.53 -16.39
C ASN A 68 8.67 15.15 -17.03
N LEU A 69 8.60 14.61 -18.25
CA LEU A 69 9.76 14.43 -19.10
C LEU A 69 10.25 15.79 -19.66
N PRO A 70 11.48 15.89 -20.19
CA PRO A 70 12.00 17.16 -20.75
C PRO A 70 11.16 17.72 -21.91
N ASP A 71 10.41 16.88 -22.61
CA ASP A 71 9.47 17.28 -23.68
C ASP A 71 8.09 17.71 -23.16
N GLY A 72 7.91 17.77 -21.83
CA GLY A 72 6.64 18.08 -21.17
C GLY A 72 5.66 16.91 -21.05
N SER A 73 5.98 15.74 -21.60
CA SER A 73 5.10 14.57 -21.49
C SER A 73 4.96 14.13 -20.04
N PRO A 74 3.72 13.93 -19.55
CA PRO A 74 3.48 13.51 -18.18
C PRO A 74 3.66 12.00 -18.00
N LEU A 75 4.12 11.60 -16.81
CA LEU A 75 4.10 10.25 -16.30
C LEU A 75 3.47 10.25 -14.90
N GLY A 76 2.83 9.15 -14.53
CA GLY A 76 2.55 8.83 -13.13
C GLY A 76 3.59 7.88 -12.56
N PHE A 77 3.90 7.96 -11.29
CA PHE A 77 4.71 6.94 -10.61
C PHE A 77 4.12 6.55 -9.26
N GLN A 78 4.39 5.36 -8.85
CA GLN A 78 4.03 4.83 -7.54
C GLN A 78 5.17 3.95 -7.03
N THR A 79 5.45 4.03 -5.73
CA THR A 79 6.28 3.09 -4.98
C THR A 79 5.69 2.88 -3.60
N THR A 80 5.47 1.63 -3.23
CA THR A 80 4.96 1.27 -1.90
C THR A 80 5.88 0.23 -1.29
N PHE A 81 6.21 0.43 -0.02
CA PHE A 81 6.84 -0.58 0.81
C PHE A 81 5.90 -0.89 1.96
N PHE A 82 5.46 -2.13 2.04
CA PHE A 82 4.68 -2.65 3.16
C PHE A 82 5.60 -3.43 4.10
N ARG A 83 5.45 -3.22 5.39
CA ARG A 83 5.98 -4.07 6.43
C ARG A 83 4.83 -4.81 7.09
N VAL A 84 4.97 -6.11 7.22
CA VAL A 84 3.97 -6.98 7.86
C VAL A 84 4.63 -7.78 8.97
N ARG A 85 4.14 -7.65 10.21
CA ARG A 85 4.42 -8.58 11.29
C ARG A 85 3.44 -9.74 11.20
N THR A 86 3.95 -10.91 10.88
CA THR A 86 3.10 -12.06 10.52
C THR A 86 2.43 -12.73 11.72
N GLY A 87 2.96 -12.55 12.91
CA GLY A 87 2.58 -13.33 14.08
C GLY A 87 3.10 -14.79 14.06
N LEU A 88 3.84 -15.16 13.03
CA LEU A 88 4.37 -16.51 12.88
C LEU A 88 5.82 -16.59 13.38
N GLY A 89 6.11 -17.67 14.12
CA GLY A 89 7.47 -17.94 14.58
C GLY A 89 8.04 -16.93 15.57
N GLU A 90 7.20 -16.20 16.30
CA GLU A 90 7.64 -15.18 17.28
C GLU A 90 8.60 -15.77 18.34
N GLN A 91 8.32 -16.99 18.80
CA GLN A 91 9.16 -17.72 19.77
C GLN A 91 10.24 -18.59 19.12
N ASN A 92 10.29 -18.68 17.80
CA ASN A 92 11.28 -19.48 17.10
C ASN A 92 12.64 -18.73 17.11
N PRO A 93 13.71 -19.28 17.68
CA PRO A 93 15.02 -18.61 17.73
C PRO A 93 15.70 -18.51 16.37
N SER A 94 15.22 -19.26 15.37
CA SER A 94 15.80 -19.26 14.03
C SER A 94 15.73 -17.88 13.38
N THR A 95 16.82 -17.43 12.79
CA THR A 95 16.85 -16.24 11.92
C THR A 95 16.04 -16.43 10.63
N PHE A 96 15.64 -17.67 10.32
CA PHE A 96 14.76 -18.01 9.21
C PHE A 96 13.27 -17.86 9.54
N ALA A 97 12.90 -17.64 10.80
CA ALA A 97 11.50 -17.42 11.16
C ALA A 97 10.92 -16.20 10.44
N PRO A 98 9.74 -16.31 9.80
CA PRO A 98 9.17 -15.24 8.97
C PRO A 98 8.41 -14.20 9.82
N ARG A 99 9.03 -13.67 10.89
CA ARG A 99 8.37 -12.75 11.82
C ARG A 99 7.93 -11.46 11.18
N GLN A 100 8.77 -10.94 10.26
CA GLN A 100 8.54 -9.69 9.55
C GLN A 100 8.76 -9.91 8.05
N LEU A 101 7.89 -9.34 7.24
CA LEU A 101 7.98 -9.31 5.78
C LEU A 101 8.11 -7.88 5.30
N ILE A 102 8.83 -7.69 4.19
CA ILE A 102 8.74 -6.50 3.35
C ILE A 102 8.17 -6.93 2.01
N ILE A 103 7.12 -6.23 1.60
CA ILE A 103 6.52 -6.34 0.28
C ILE A 103 6.69 -4.97 -0.38
N ALA A 104 7.07 -4.93 -1.64
CA ALA A 104 7.18 -3.68 -2.38
C ALA A 104 6.47 -3.78 -3.72
N HIS A 105 5.74 -2.73 -4.06
CA HIS A 105 5.14 -2.52 -5.36
C HIS A 105 5.70 -1.23 -5.97
N ALA A 106 5.89 -1.24 -7.27
CA ALA A 106 6.32 -0.07 -8.01
C ALA A 106 5.64 -0.02 -9.37
N ALA A 107 5.33 1.18 -9.83
CA ALA A 107 4.68 1.36 -11.12
C ALA A 107 5.04 2.68 -11.81
N ILE A 108 4.91 2.68 -13.13
CA ILE A 108 4.94 3.87 -14.01
C ILE A 108 3.71 3.85 -14.91
N ALA A 109 2.93 4.91 -14.86
CA ALA A 109 1.85 5.21 -15.78
C ALA A 109 2.38 6.09 -16.92
N ASP A 110 2.50 5.50 -18.10
CA ASP A 110 2.92 6.19 -19.33
C ASP A 110 1.74 6.21 -20.32
N PRO A 111 1.09 7.36 -20.56
CA PRO A 111 -0.05 7.44 -21.47
C PRO A 111 0.27 6.97 -22.91
N ARG A 112 1.53 7.05 -23.31
CA ARG A 112 1.97 6.61 -24.65
C ARG A 112 1.92 5.09 -24.79
N LEU A 113 2.07 4.36 -23.68
CA LEU A 113 1.89 2.91 -23.63
C LEU A 113 0.43 2.50 -23.46
N GLY A 114 -0.39 3.35 -22.85
CA GLY A 114 -1.81 3.12 -22.58
C GLY A 114 -2.12 2.06 -21.53
N ARG A 115 -1.12 1.58 -20.80
CA ARG A 115 -1.25 0.64 -19.69
C ARG A 115 -0.18 0.88 -18.63
N LEU A 116 -0.48 0.49 -17.40
CA LEU A 116 0.48 0.56 -16.31
C LEU A 116 1.65 -0.43 -16.52
N ARG A 117 2.88 0.04 -16.32
CA ARG A 117 4.03 -0.84 -16.05
C ARG A 117 4.15 -0.98 -14.56
N HIS A 118 4.21 -2.19 -14.06
CA HIS A 118 4.37 -2.44 -12.63
C HIS A 118 5.22 -3.69 -12.38
N ASP A 119 5.83 -3.73 -11.22
CA ASP A 119 6.57 -4.87 -10.72
C ASP A 119 6.40 -4.98 -9.19
N GLN A 120 6.68 -6.14 -8.63
CA GLN A 120 6.45 -6.44 -7.22
C GLN A 120 7.54 -7.32 -6.65
N ARG A 121 7.85 -7.13 -5.37
CA ARG A 121 8.82 -7.93 -4.64
C ARG A 121 8.31 -8.23 -3.25
N ALA A 122 8.67 -9.39 -2.72
CA ALA A 122 8.39 -9.77 -1.34
C ALA A 122 9.54 -10.61 -0.78
N ALA A 123 9.92 -10.33 0.45
CA ALA A 123 10.87 -11.16 1.18
C ALA A 123 10.66 -11.03 2.69
N ARG A 124 11.02 -12.10 3.41
CA ARG A 124 11.16 -11.98 4.87
C ARG A 124 12.36 -11.09 5.20
N VAL A 125 12.24 -10.37 6.30
CA VAL A 125 13.32 -9.53 6.83
C VAL A 125 14.49 -10.39 7.26
N GLY A 126 15.70 -9.99 6.89
CA GLY A 126 16.93 -10.63 7.29
C GLY A 126 17.92 -10.84 6.14
N PHE A 127 19.13 -11.27 6.49
CA PHE A 127 20.23 -11.61 5.58
C PHE A 127 20.61 -10.46 4.62
N GLY A 128 20.32 -9.21 4.98
CA GLY A 128 20.54 -8.05 4.11
C GLY A 128 19.64 -7.96 2.88
N ARG A 129 18.77 -8.97 2.65
CA ARG A 129 17.93 -9.02 1.44
C ARG A 129 16.68 -8.19 1.54
N ALA A 130 16.11 -8.05 2.73
CA ALA A 130 14.99 -7.18 3.01
C ALA A 130 15.07 -6.70 4.45
N GLY A 131 14.54 -5.50 4.71
CA GLY A 131 14.55 -4.93 6.04
C GLY A 131 13.96 -3.54 6.09
N PHE A 132 14.03 -2.98 7.28
CA PHE A 132 13.58 -1.63 7.61
C PHE A 132 14.44 -1.07 8.74
N GLU A 133 14.39 0.24 8.96
CA GLU A 133 14.97 0.90 10.14
C GLU A 133 13.89 1.58 10.98
N THR A 134 14.11 1.63 12.29
CA THR A 134 13.34 2.47 13.21
C THR A 134 13.99 3.86 13.31
N GLY A 135 13.18 4.90 13.59
CA GLY A 135 13.68 6.26 13.81
C GLY A 135 13.90 7.09 12.53
N ARG A 136 13.91 6.48 11.37
CA ARG A 136 13.88 7.14 10.06
C ARG A 136 13.24 6.25 9.01
N THR A 137 12.67 6.84 7.97
CA THR A 137 12.20 6.07 6.81
C THR A 137 13.38 5.35 6.18
N LYS A 138 13.35 4.02 6.21
CA LYS A 138 14.18 3.17 5.39
C LYS A 138 13.59 1.78 5.33
N ALA A 139 13.20 1.38 4.12
CA ALA A 139 12.72 0.04 3.81
C ALA A 139 13.37 -0.42 2.50
N TRP A 140 13.72 -1.70 2.42
CA TRP A 140 14.32 -2.27 1.20
C TRP A 140 13.92 -3.72 0.99
N VAL A 141 13.93 -4.15 -0.27
CA VAL A 141 13.82 -5.54 -0.69
C VAL A 141 14.62 -5.75 -1.98
N GLY A 142 15.63 -6.62 -1.92
CA GLY A 142 16.59 -6.78 -3.00
C GLY A 142 17.39 -5.49 -3.25
N ASN A 143 17.33 -4.98 -4.48
CA ASN A 143 17.91 -3.70 -4.88
C ASN A 143 16.89 -2.56 -4.97
N TRP A 144 15.68 -2.72 -4.46
CA TRP A 144 14.71 -1.64 -4.30
C TRP A 144 14.81 -1.07 -2.91
N ARG A 145 14.73 0.25 -2.80
CA ARG A 145 14.75 0.93 -1.51
C ARG A 145 13.95 2.22 -1.54
N PHE A 146 13.43 2.55 -0.37
CA PHE A 146 12.87 3.85 -0.06
C PHE A 146 13.48 4.31 1.25
N GLU A 147 14.27 5.39 1.23
CA GLU A 147 14.99 5.84 2.40
C GLU A 147 15.01 7.35 2.54
N GLN A 148 15.09 7.82 3.78
CA GLN A 148 15.21 9.22 4.14
C GLN A 148 16.62 9.54 4.63
N THR A 149 17.20 10.62 4.11
CA THR A 149 18.46 11.21 4.60
C THR A 149 18.25 12.71 4.80
N GLY A 150 18.32 13.16 6.06
CA GLY A 150 17.83 14.49 6.42
C GLY A 150 16.33 14.59 6.11
N ASP A 151 15.90 15.63 5.43
CA ASP A 151 14.51 15.80 4.97
C ASP A 151 14.24 15.21 3.58
N ARG A 152 15.26 14.71 2.88
CA ARG A 152 15.13 14.18 1.53
C ARG A 152 14.82 12.69 1.57
N TYR A 153 13.84 12.26 0.78
CA TYR A 153 13.58 10.86 0.49
C TYR A 153 14.20 10.46 -0.84
N GLN A 154 14.63 9.21 -0.95
CA GLN A 154 15.14 8.59 -2.16
C GLN A 154 14.33 7.32 -2.43
N ALA A 155 13.73 7.25 -3.63
CA ALA A 155 13.06 6.06 -4.14
C ALA A 155 13.91 5.45 -5.25
N GLU A 156 14.47 4.27 -5.04
CA GLU A 156 15.25 3.55 -6.04
C GLU A 156 14.58 2.23 -6.37
N VAL A 157 14.18 2.08 -7.62
CA VAL A 157 13.46 0.92 -8.14
C VAL A 157 14.09 0.44 -9.44
N HIS A 158 14.32 -0.84 -9.53
CA HIS A 158 14.81 -1.53 -10.73
C HIS A 158 13.84 -2.67 -11.07
N GLY A 159 12.79 -2.36 -11.83
CA GLY A 159 11.83 -3.31 -12.37
C GLY A 159 12.35 -4.00 -13.63
N GLU A 160 11.53 -4.88 -14.20
CA GLU A 160 11.89 -5.67 -15.38
C GLU A 160 12.01 -4.78 -16.64
N ASP A 161 11.01 -3.94 -16.91
CA ASP A 161 10.92 -3.09 -18.10
C ASP A 161 10.90 -1.58 -17.80
N PHE A 162 11.05 -1.21 -16.53
CA PHE A 162 11.17 0.17 -16.07
C PHE A 162 12.04 0.25 -14.82
N GLY A 163 12.48 1.44 -14.50
CA GLY A 163 13.15 1.75 -13.24
C GLY A 163 13.14 3.25 -12.98
N TYR A 164 13.44 3.64 -11.78
CA TYR A 164 13.64 5.05 -11.44
C TYR A 164 14.55 5.21 -10.23
N ASP A 165 15.20 6.37 -10.21
CA ASP A 165 15.95 6.90 -9.08
C ASP A 165 15.45 8.32 -8.85
N LEU A 166 14.58 8.51 -7.84
CA LEU A 166 13.85 9.74 -7.59
C LEU A 166 14.20 10.29 -6.21
N ALA A 167 14.58 11.54 -6.18
CA ALA A 167 14.70 12.33 -4.97
C ALA A 167 13.41 13.11 -4.73
N LEU A 168 12.86 13.00 -3.53
CA LEU A 168 11.64 13.68 -3.11
C LEU A 168 11.96 14.59 -1.93
N VAL A 169 11.77 15.89 -2.11
CA VAL A 169 12.10 16.91 -1.10
C VAL A 169 10.81 17.54 -0.58
N PRO A 170 10.53 17.46 0.72
CA PRO A 170 9.34 18.06 1.30
C PRO A 170 9.31 19.57 1.23
N ASP A 171 8.15 20.14 0.99
CA ASP A 171 7.86 21.57 1.04
C ASP A 171 7.25 22.02 2.39
N GLY A 172 7.35 21.21 3.43
CA GLY A 172 6.81 21.57 4.74
C GLY A 172 6.68 20.42 5.70
N PRO A 173 6.08 20.66 6.88
CA PRO A 173 5.92 19.64 7.90
C PRO A 173 4.95 18.53 7.45
N PRO A 174 4.97 17.36 8.13
CA PRO A 174 3.97 16.34 7.94
C PRO A 174 2.55 16.85 8.13
N LEU A 175 1.62 16.38 7.32
CA LEU A 175 0.18 16.54 7.49
C LEU A 175 -0.35 15.36 8.31
N LEU A 176 -0.77 15.63 9.53
CA LEU A 176 -1.35 14.61 10.40
C LEU A 176 -2.80 14.36 10.01
N ASN A 177 -3.14 13.14 9.59
CA ASN A 177 -4.47 12.79 9.13
C ASN A 177 -5.40 12.41 10.28
N GLY A 178 -6.66 12.84 10.21
CA GLY A 178 -7.62 12.62 11.29
C GLY A 178 -7.31 13.46 12.52
N ASP A 179 -7.54 12.93 13.71
CA ASP A 179 -7.29 13.62 14.97
C ASP A 179 -5.80 13.53 15.31
N ALA A 180 -5.04 14.55 14.92
CA ALA A 180 -3.58 14.65 15.15
C ALA A 180 -2.78 13.38 14.76
N GLY A 181 -3.20 12.70 13.69
CA GLY A 181 -2.58 11.46 13.22
C GLY A 181 -3.32 10.18 13.62
N PHE A 182 -4.33 10.27 14.47
CA PHE A 182 -5.24 9.16 14.76
C PHE A 182 -6.36 9.14 13.71
N SER A 183 -6.25 8.27 12.72
CA SER A 183 -7.14 8.17 11.56
C SER A 183 -8.11 6.99 11.70
N ARG A 184 -9.36 7.28 12.04
CA ARG A 184 -10.42 6.27 12.12
C ARG A 184 -10.78 5.73 10.73
N LYS A 185 -11.03 4.44 10.67
CA LYS A 185 -11.45 3.73 9.45
C LYS A 185 -12.89 3.22 9.54
N ALA A 186 -13.51 3.35 10.72
CA ALA A 186 -14.87 2.93 11.00
C ALA A 186 -15.48 3.72 12.16
N PRO A 187 -16.79 3.52 12.45
CA PRO A 187 -17.42 4.01 13.67
C PRO A 187 -16.78 3.45 14.96
N ASP A 188 -16.27 2.21 14.93
CA ASP A 188 -15.52 1.65 16.05
C ASP A 188 -14.10 2.26 16.08
N PRO A 189 -13.72 2.97 17.16
CA PRO A 189 -12.40 3.63 17.26
C PRO A 189 -11.23 2.65 17.32
N ARG A 190 -11.44 1.37 17.59
CA ARG A 190 -10.38 0.34 17.49
C ARG A 190 -9.89 0.16 16.07
N GLN A 191 -10.77 0.41 15.08
CA GLN A 191 -10.45 0.35 13.66
C GLN A 191 -9.89 1.68 13.20
N ALA A 192 -8.60 1.85 13.43
CA ALA A 192 -7.87 3.09 13.18
C ALA A 192 -6.41 2.79 12.80
N SER A 193 -5.75 3.80 12.31
CA SER A 193 -4.30 3.81 12.07
C SER A 193 -3.67 5.06 12.65
N TYR A 194 -2.36 5.03 12.90
CA TYR A 194 -1.58 6.24 12.95
C TYR A 194 -1.16 6.58 11.53
N TYR A 195 -1.39 7.83 11.12
CA TYR A 195 -1.31 8.20 9.72
C TYR A 195 -0.88 9.66 9.54
N TYR A 196 0.22 9.85 8.83
CA TYR A 196 0.59 11.17 8.33
C TYR A 196 0.95 11.12 6.85
N SER A 197 0.83 12.28 6.19
CA SER A 197 1.21 12.48 4.81
C SER A 197 2.31 13.53 4.67
N ARG A 198 3.09 13.46 3.60
CA ARG A 198 3.98 14.51 3.13
C ARG A 198 3.51 14.93 1.73
N PRO A 199 2.59 15.88 1.64
CA PRO A 199 2.15 16.43 0.36
C PRO A 199 3.16 17.41 -0.23
N GLN A 200 2.99 17.78 -1.50
CA GLN A 200 3.77 18.80 -2.22
C GLN A 200 5.28 18.49 -2.28
N LEU A 201 5.65 17.20 -2.26
CA LEU A 201 7.06 16.82 -2.41
C LEU A 201 7.59 17.24 -3.79
N GLN A 202 8.68 17.99 -3.85
CA GLN A 202 9.37 18.30 -5.09
C GLN A 202 10.17 17.07 -5.53
N VAL A 203 10.00 16.66 -6.78
CA VAL A 203 10.65 15.46 -7.33
C VAL A 203 11.65 15.85 -8.40
N THR A 204 12.85 15.27 -8.31
CA THR A 204 13.87 15.28 -9.36
C THR A 204 14.50 13.90 -9.47
N GLY A 205 15.00 13.54 -10.63
CA GLY A 205 15.69 12.25 -10.78
C GLY A 205 15.68 11.74 -12.20
N THR A 206 15.69 10.43 -12.31
CA THR A 206 15.75 9.72 -13.58
C THR A 206 14.73 8.60 -13.60
N VAL A 207 14.03 8.46 -14.72
CA VAL A 207 13.20 7.30 -15.04
C VAL A 207 13.84 6.55 -16.22
N THR A 208 13.96 5.24 -16.09
CA THR A 208 14.41 4.34 -17.17
C THR A 208 13.21 3.64 -17.75
N LEU A 209 12.95 3.84 -19.02
CA LEU A 209 11.88 3.18 -19.80
C LEU A 209 12.50 2.55 -21.03
N ASP A 210 12.22 1.27 -21.28
CA ASP A 210 12.76 0.52 -22.42
C ASP A 210 14.30 0.64 -22.53
N GLY A 211 14.99 0.56 -21.38
CA GLY A 211 16.45 0.68 -21.29
C GLY A 211 17.02 2.09 -21.49
N ARG A 212 16.17 3.13 -21.63
CA ARG A 212 16.60 4.52 -21.85
C ARG A 212 16.33 5.35 -20.61
N ALA A 213 17.39 5.88 -20.01
CA ALA A 213 17.31 6.82 -18.89
C ALA A 213 16.91 8.22 -19.39
N ARG A 214 15.98 8.86 -18.66
CA ARG A 214 15.48 10.21 -18.93
C ARG A 214 15.38 10.99 -17.64
N ALA A 215 15.89 12.20 -17.62
CA ALA A 215 15.71 13.10 -16.48
C ALA A 215 14.23 13.45 -16.32
N VAL A 216 13.79 13.60 -15.08
CA VAL A 216 12.41 13.97 -14.76
C VAL A 216 12.39 14.99 -13.63
N THR A 217 11.35 15.82 -13.63
CA THR A 217 10.94 16.65 -12.51
C THR A 217 9.48 16.41 -12.21
N GLY A 218 9.01 16.77 -11.02
CA GLY A 218 7.60 16.57 -10.72
C GLY A 218 7.19 16.97 -9.32
N ARG A 219 5.99 16.50 -8.95
CA ARG A 219 5.46 16.61 -7.60
C ARG A 219 4.90 15.27 -7.13
N ALA A 220 5.11 14.99 -5.84
CA ALA A 220 4.67 13.76 -5.22
C ALA A 220 3.90 13.98 -3.93
N TRP A 221 3.28 12.90 -3.51
CA TRP A 221 2.64 12.67 -2.24
C TRP A 221 3.30 11.47 -1.57
N LEU A 222 3.48 11.51 -0.25
CA LEU A 222 3.92 10.35 0.53
C LEU A 222 2.96 10.16 1.68
N ASP A 223 2.48 8.93 1.85
CA ASP A 223 1.81 8.46 3.05
C ASP A 223 2.72 7.55 3.86
N HIS A 224 2.67 7.70 5.16
CA HIS A 224 3.17 6.72 6.11
C HIS A 224 2.07 6.40 7.11
N GLU A 225 1.71 5.12 7.17
CA GLU A 225 0.58 4.68 7.96
C GLU A 225 0.85 3.31 8.58
N TRP A 226 0.45 3.12 9.85
CA TRP A 226 0.61 1.84 10.54
C TRP A 226 -0.57 1.54 11.45
N SER A 227 -0.88 0.25 11.53
CA SER A 227 -2.01 -0.24 12.30
C SER A 227 -1.87 -1.73 12.62
N SER A 228 -2.68 -2.20 13.56
CA SER A 228 -2.91 -3.62 13.82
C SER A 228 -4.32 -4.06 13.46
N GLU A 229 -5.28 -3.13 13.43
CA GLU A 229 -6.68 -3.40 13.14
C GLU A 229 -7.31 -2.17 12.48
N TYR A 230 -7.37 -2.13 11.15
CA TYR A 230 -7.92 -0.97 10.44
C TYR A 230 -9.08 -1.31 9.49
N LEU A 231 -9.29 -2.58 9.14
CA LEU A 231 -10.42 -2.98 8.30
C LEU A 231 -11.65 -3.30 9.15
N PRO A 232 -12.76 -2.56 8.98
CA PRO A 232 -14.01 -2.90 9.64
C PRO A 232 -14.57 -4.24 9.14
N GLU A 233 -15.31 -4.91 10.00
CA GLU A 233 -16.11 -6.06 9.59
C GLU A 233 -17.05 -5.65 8.46
N GLY A 234 -17.17 -6.48 7.43
CA GLY A 234 -17.97 -6.17 6.24
C GLY A 234 -17.29 -5.22 5.23
N ALA A 235 -16.08 -4.74 5.48
CA ALA A 235 -15.36 -3.98 4.46
C ALA A 235 -14.99 -4.87 3.27
N GLN A 236 -15.29 -4.38 2.07
CA GLN A 236 -14.89 -4.97 0.80
C GLN A 236 -13.53 -4.45 0.34
N GLY A 237 -13.30 -3.16 0.54
CA GLY A 237 -12.11 -2.43 0.13
C GLY A 237 -12.28 -0.94 0.40
N TRP A 238 -11.41 -0.13 -0.18
CA TRP A 238 -11.45 1.33 -0.07
C TRP A 238 -11.21 2.03 -1.39
N ASP A 239 -11.61 3.30 -1.43
CA ASP A 239 -11.18 4.28 -2.41
C ASP A 239 -10.46 5.38 -1.66
N TRP A 240 -9.27 5.73 -2.10
CA TRP A 240 -8.40 6.73 -1.47
C TRP A 240 -7.89 7.72 -2.50
N ILE A 241 -7.75 8.99 -2.11
CA ILE A 241 -7.11 10.03 -2.92
C ILE A 241 -6.11 10.83 -2.09
N GLY A 242 -4.96 11.14 -2.70
CA GLY A 242 -4.02 12.14 -2.25
C GLY A 242 -3.81 13.16 -3.36
N VAL A 243 -4.07 14.44 -3.09
CA VAL A 243 -4.09 15.50 -4.10
C VAL A 243 -3.21 16.67 -3.67
N ASN A 244 -2.30 17.06 -4.56
CA ASN A 244 -1.56 18.31 -4.49
C ASN A 244 -2.28 19.37 -5.33
N LEU A 245 -2.80 20.42 -4.68
CA LEU A 245 -3.45 21.53 -5.35
C LEU A 245 -2.45 22.60 -5.79
N ASP A 246 -2.77 23.31 -6.86
CA ASP A 246 -1.86 24.29 -7.49
C ASP A 246 -1.64 25.53 -6.63
N ASP A 247 -2.56 25.83 -5.72
CA ASP A 247 -2.45 26.91 -4.74
C ASP A 247 -1.56 26.56 -3.53
N GLY A 248 -0.96 25.36 -3.51
CA GLY A 248 -0.15 24.85 -2.40
C GLY A 248 -0.94 24.12 -1.32
N SER A 249 -2.29 24.10 -1.41
CA SER A 249 -3.13 23.26 -0.56
C SER A 249 -2.92 21.78 -0.87
N ALA A 250 -3.39 20.91 0.02
CA ALA A 250 -3.29 19.46 -0.15
C ALA A 250 -4.48 18.76 0.49
N LEU A 251 -4.99 17.74 -0.16
CA LEU A 251 -6.17 16.99 0.27
C LEU A 251 -5.89 15.50 0.29
N MET A 252 -6.12 14.87 1.43
CA MET A 252 -6.32 13.43 1.55
C MET A 252 -7.79 13.16 1.81
N ALA A 253 -8.37 12.19 1.11
CA ALA A 253 -9.69 11.68 1.44
C ALA A 253 -9.78 10.19 1.13
N PHE A 254 -10.60 9.48 1.88
CA PHE A 254 -10.89 8.07 1.60
C PHE A 254 -12.32 7.69 1.95
N ARG A 255 -12.72 6.56 1.38
CA ARG A 255 -14.00 5.89 1.64
C ARG A 255 -13.72 4.39 1.87
N MET A 256 -14.13 3.87 3.02
CA MET A 256 -14.23 2.43 3.25
C MET A 256 -15.57 1.93 2.68
N ARG A 257 -15.53 0.92 1.82
CA ARG A 257 -16.71 0.36 1.14
C ARG A 257 -17.12 -0.98 1.77
N GLY A 258 -18.43 -1.13 1.98
CA GLY A 258 -19.07 -2.40 2.30
C GLY A 258 -19.26 -3.29 1.05
N THR A 259 -19.69 -4.52 1.28
CA THR A 259 -19.85 -5.57 0.25
C THR A 259 -20.77 -5.16 -0.89
N ASP A 260 -21.85 -4.41 -0.60
CA ASP A 260 -22.82 -3.98 -1.62
C ASP A 260 -22.58 -2.52 -2.06
N GLY A 261 -21.38 -2.00 -1.83
CA GLY A 261 -20.98 -0.66 -2.26
C GLY A 261 -21.33 0.51 -1.34
N PRO A 262 -22.10 0.40 -0.24
CA PRO A 262 -22.33 1.52 0.67
C PRO A 262 -21.01 1.94 1.33
N SER A 263 -20.92 3.23 1.66
CA SER A 263 -19.82 3.75 2.47
C SER A 263 -20.01 3.33 3.93
N LEU A 264 -19.07 2.57 4.45
CA LEU A 264 -19.01 2.23 5.89
C LEU A 264 -18.42 3.39 6.69
N TRP A 265 -17.46 4.09 6.08
CA TRP A 265 -16.77 5.23 6.66
C TRP A 265 -16.16 6.08 5.57
N THR A 266 -16.12 7.38 5.80
CA THR A 266 -15.43 8.36 4.96
C THR A 266 -14.66 9.31 5.86
N ALA A 267 -13.55 9.86 5.38
CA ALA A 267 -12.82 10.90 6.06
C ALA A 267 -12.02 11.73 5.06
N ALA A 268 -11.72 12.97 5.44
CA ALA A 268 -10.80 13.81 4.70
C ALA A 268 -10.00 14.71 5.63
N THR A 269 -8.78 15.01 5.22
CA THR A 269 -7.91 16.01 5.85
C THR A 269 -7.44 16.96 4.75
N LEU A 270 -7.72 18.25 4.94
CA LEU A 270 -7.32 19.31 4.03
C LEU A 270 -6.27 20.18 4.71
N ARG A 271 -5.11 20.37 4.08
CA ARG A 271 -4.11 21.38 4.41
C ARG A 271 -4.34 22.57 3.49
N LEU A 272 -4.66 23.73 4.06
CA LEU A 272 -4.82 24.97 3.32
C LEU A 272 -3.46 25.55 2.86
N ALA A 273 -3.50 26.49 1.93
CA ALA A 273 -2.30 27.16 1.42
C ALA A 273 -1.53 27.91 2.53
N ASP A 274 -2.22 28.44 3.54
CA ASP A 274 -1.66 29.06 4.75
C ASP A 274 -1.15 28.03 5.78
N ARG A 275 -1.20 26.72 5.42
CA ARG A 275 -0.83 25.56 6.24
C ARG A 275 -1.77 25.25 7.40
N GLY A 276 -2.91 25.89 7.51
CA GLY A 276 -4.00 25.48 8.40
C GLY A 276 -4.50 24.08 8.02
N VAL A 277 -4.90 23.27 9.00
CA VAL A 277 -5.41 21.92 8.78
C VAL A 277 -6.88 21.86 9.16
N GLN A 278 -7.68 21.27 8.28
CA GLN A 278 -9.09 21.01 8.49
C GLN A 278 -9.35 19.51 8.37
N VAL A 279 -9.92 18.92 9.40
CA VAL A 279 -10.42 17.54 9.37
C VAL A 279 -11.91 17.58 9.13
N LEU A 280 -12.37 16.88 8.12
CA LEU A 280 -13.79 16.87 7.75
C LEU A 280 -14.48 15.62 8.30
N PRO A 281 -15.70 15.77 8.83
CA PRO A 281 -16.48 14.64 9.32
C PRO A 281 -16.95 13.75 8.15
N PRO A 282 -17.36 12.50 8.43
CA PRO A 282 -17.74 11.53 7.41
C PRO A 282 -18.84 12.00 6.45
N ASP A 283 -19.84 12.74 6.94
CA ASP A 283 -20.96 13.25 6.16
C ASP A 283 -20.58 14.40 5.20
N ALA A 284 -19.43 15.02 5.43
CA ALA A 284 -18.90 16.07 4.56
C ALA A 284 -18.15 15.51 3.33
N VAL A 285 -17.96 14.18 3.22
CA VAL A 285 -17.18 13.54 2.16
C VAL A 285 -18.03 12.54 1.40
N THR A 286 -18.15 12.69 0.08
CA THR A 286 -18.85 11.71 -0.77
C THR A 286 -18.08 11.43 -2.04
N PHE A 287 -18.08 10.15 -2.45
CA PHE A 287 -17.48 9.66 -3.68
C PHE A 287 -18.60 9.18 -4.60
N GLN A 288 -18.78 9.81 -5.75
CA GLN A 288 -19.77 9.45 -6.77
C GLN A 288 -19.04 9.04 -8.05
N PRO A 289 -19.17 7.78 -8.52
CA PRO A 289 -18.57 7.35 -9.77
C PRO A 289 -19.27 8.04 -10.96
N LEU A 290 -18.48 8.44 -11.96
CA LEU A 290 -18.98 9.04 -13.21
C LEU A 290 -18.81 8.11 -14.39
N ARG A 291 -17.63 7.54 -14.55
CA ARG A 291 -17.28 6.67 -15.67
C ARG A 291 -16.55 5.43 -15.20
N HIS A 292 -16.85 4.30 -15.81
CA HIS A 292 -16.20 3.01 -15.53
C HIS A 292 -15.35 2.59 -16.71
N TRP A 293 -14.25 1.92 -16.39
CA TRP A 293 -13.42 1.17 -17.31
C TRP A 293 -13.37 -0.29 -16.87
N ARG A 294 -13.44 -1.20 -17.84
CA ARG A 294 -13.33 -2.64 -17.56
C ARG A 294 -11.97 -3.14 -18.03
N SER A 295 -11.22 -3.73 -17.13
CA SER A 295 -9.92 -4.32 -17.46
C SER A 295 -10.08 -5.45 -18.48
N PRO A 296 -9.35 -5.40 -19.60
CA PRO A 296 -9.33 -6.52 -20.56
C PRO A 296 -8.57 -7.74 -20.03
N ARG A 297 -7.76 -7.58 -18.97
CA ARG A 297 -6.97 -8.68 -18.38
C ARG A 297 -7.75 -9.45 -17.34
N THR A 298 -8.40 -8.75 -16.43
CA THR A 298 -9.06 -9.35 -15.26
C THR A 298 -10.58 -9.36 -15.36
N GLY A 299 -11.15 -8.55 -16.26
CA GLY A 299 -12.60 -8.34 -16.35
C GLY A 299 -13.18 -7.47 -15.23
N ILE A 300 -12.35 -6.99 -14.28
CA ILE A 300 -12.80 -6.12 -13.20
C ILE A 300 -13.20 -4.76 -13.77
N ALA A 301 -14.32 -4.21 -13.28
CA ALA A 301 -14.80 -2.88 -13.64
C ALA A 301 -14.43 -1.88 -12.54
N TYR A 302 -13.66 -0.87 -12.91
CA TYR A 302 -13.25 0.21 -12.00
C TYR A 302 -13.94 1.52 -12.38
N PRO A 303 -14.46 2.28 -11.42
CA PRO A 303 -14.91 3.65 -11.68
C PRO A 303 -13.68 4.58 -11.75
N VAL A 304 -13.17 4.81 -12.94
CA VAL A 304 -11.91 5.55 -13.15
C VAL A 304 -12.08 7.07 -13.17
N GLU A 305 -13.31 7.56 -13.26
CA GLU A 305 -13.63 8.99 -13.16
C GLU A 305 -14.65 9.21 -12.04
N TRP A 306 -14.37 10.19 -11.20
CA TRP A 306 -15.13 10.43 -9.97
C TRP A 306 -15.54 11.88 -9.80
N ARG A 307 -16.70 12.08 -9.19
CA ARG A 307 -17.07 13.32 -8.53
C ARG A 307 -16.94 13.13 -7.02
N VAL A 308 -16.09 13.94 -6.41
CA VAL A 308 -15.81 13.88 -4.97
C VAL A 308 -16.25 15.21 -4.33
N ARG A 309 -17.19 15.15 -3.39
CA ARG A 309 -17.57 16.31 -2.59
C ARG A 309 -16.72 16.32 -1.30
N ILE A 310 -16.11 17.46 -1.03
CA ILE A 310 -15.28 17.72 0.16
C ILE A 310 -15.82 19.00 0.81
N GLY A 311 -16.63 18.85 1.87
CA GLY A 311 -17.37 19.95 2.44
C GLY A 311 -18.31 20.57 1.41
N THR A 312 -18.08 21.84 1.04
CA THR A 312 -18.83 22.56 0.01
C THR A 312 -18.21 22.47 -1.38
N ARG A 313 -16.98 21.98 -1.52
CA ARG A 313 -16.28 21.86 -2.81
C ARG A 313 -16.72 20.60 -3.55
N LEU A 314 -16.82 20.70 -4.86
CA LEU A 314 -17.17 19.60 -5.74
C LEU A 314 -16.04 19.41 -6.76
N LEU A 315 -15.27 18.34 -6.57
CA LEU A 315 -14.10 18.03 -7.37
C LEU A 315 -14.40 16.92 -8.36
N THR A 316 -13.84 16.99 -9.57
CA THR A 316 -13.85 15.88 -10.52
C THR A 316 -12.44 15.34 -10.66
N LEU A 317 -12.30 14.00 -10.53
CA LEU A 317 -11.05 13.28 -10.73
C LEU A 317 -11.10 12.62 -12.11
N GLN A 318 -10.09 12.89 -12.93
CA GLN A 318 -9.95 12.33 -14.27
C GLN A 318 -8.64 11.58 -14.38
N PRO A 319 -8.63 10.31 -14.80
CA PRO A 319 -7.42 9.51 -14.86
C PRO A 319 -6.46 10.04 -15.95
N LEU A 320 -5.15 9.90 -15.73
CA LEU A 320 -4.14 10.14 -16.75
C LEU A 320 -4.32 9.20 -17.95
N MET A 321 -4.68 7.97 -17.67
CA MET A 321 -5.11 6.93 -18.61
C MET A 321 -6.00 5.93 -17.87
N ASP A 322 -6.83 5.17 -18.60
CA ASP A 322 -7.79 4.27 -17.95
C ASP A 322 -7.15 3.01 -17.37
N ASP A 323 -6.19 2.43 -18.06
CA ASP A 323 -5.50 1.22 -17.63
C ASP A 323 -4.36 1.52 -16.66
N GLN A 324 -4.72 1.75 -15.40
CA GLN A 324 -3.78 1.86 -14.28
C GLN A 324 -4.02 0.71 -13.27
N GLU A 325 -4.45 -0.46 -13.76
CA GLU A 325 -4.62 -1.66 -12.97
C GLU A 325 -3.27 -2.28 -12.61
N LEU A 326 -3.06 -2.59 -11.33
CA LEU A 326 -1.88 -3.24 -10.77
C LEU A 326 -2.24 -4.65 -10.31
N ASP A 327 -1.61 -5.65 -10.90
CA ASP A 327 -1.73 -7.04 -10.47
C ASP A 327 -0.62 -7.38 -9.47
N SER A 328 -0.98 -7.47 -8.20
CA SER A 328 -0.10 -7.88 -7.10
C SER A 328 -0.43 -9.27 -6.56
N ALA A 329 -1.10 -10.11 -7.34
CA ALA A 329 -1.53 -11.44 -6.91
C ALA A 329 -0.37 -12.31 -6.39
N ARG A 330 0.85 -12.15 -6.92
CA ARG A 330 2.03 -12.92 -6.48
C ARG A 330 2.59 -12.50 -5.11
N SER A 331 2.31 -11.28 -4.65
CA SER A 331 2.84 -10.75 -3.38
C SER A 331 1.77 -10.58 -2.31
N THR A 332 0.66 -9.94 -2.64
CA THR A 332 -0.44 -9.65 -1.70
C THR A 332 -1.71 -10.45 -1.96
N GLY A 333 -1.79 -11.15 -3.08
CA GLY A 333 -3.00 -11.86 -3.51
C GLY A 333 -4.10 -10.93 -4.03
N ALA A 334 -3.80 -9.64 -4.30
CA ALA A 334 -4.77 -8.64 -4.69
C ALA A 334 -4.52 -8.10 -6.11
N VAL A 335 -5.61 -7.67 -6.76
CA VAL A 335 -5.56 -6.83 -7.95
C VAL A 335 -6.33 -5.56 -7.62
N TYR A 336 -5.74 -4.40 -7.88
CA TYR A 336 -6.32 -3.11 -7.58
C TYR A 336 -5.98 -2.08 -8.66
N TRP A 337 -6.70 -0.97 -8.67
CA TRP A 337 -6.43 0.13 -9.59
C TRP A 337 -5.78 1.26 -8.82
N GLU A 338 -4.69 1.79 -9.37
CA GLU A 338 -3.88 2.80 -8.70
C GLU A 338 -3.27 3.73 -9.74
N GLY A 339 -3.73 4.97 -9.75
CA GLY A 339 -3.40 5.81 -10.88
C GLY A 339 -3.35 7.30 -10.62
N ALA A 340 -2.52 7.93 -11.46
CA ALA A 340 -2.42 9.38 -11.56
C ALA A 340 -3.75 9.98 -12.07
N VAL A 341 -4.24 11.03 -11.39
CA VAL A 341 -5.47 11.74 -11.75
C VAL A 341 -5.25 13.25 -11.80
N ARG A 342 -5.91 13.92 -12.76
CA ARG A 342 -6.13 15.38 -12.72
C ARG A 342 -7.31 15.67 -11.86
N VAL A 343 -7.29 16.83 -11.22
CA VAL A 343 -8.38 17.30 -10.36
C VAL A 343 -8.88 18.61 -10.90
N THR A 344 -10.19 18.67 -11.19
CA THR A 344 -10.86 19.89 -11.65
C THR A 344 -11.95 20.32 -10.68
N GLU A 345 -12.22 21.62 -10.64
CA GLU A 345 -13.35 22.23 -9.97
C GLU A 345 -14.11 23.07 -11.02
N GLY A 346 -15.29 22.60 -11.40
CA GLY A 346 -15.88 23.02 -12.67
C GLY A 346 -15.00 22.63 -13.86
N ASP A 347 -14.74 23.56 -14.76
CA ASP A 347 -13.94 23.33 -15.96
C ASP A 347 -12.42 23.63 -15.74
N ARG A 348 -12.04 24.06 -14.55
CA ARG A 348 -10.66 24.45 -14.26
C ARG A 348 -9.88 23.32 -13.60
N GLU A 349 -8.75 22.91 -14.18
CA GLU A 349 -7.75 22.08 -13.50
C GLU A 349 -7.16 22.89 -12.32
N ILE A 350 -7.20 22.30 -11.13
CA ILE A 350 -6.79 22.93 -9.87
C ILE A 350 -5.71 22.15 -9.15
N GLY A 351 -5.29 21.00 -9.70
CA GLY A 351 -4.28 20.18 -9.11
C GLY A 351 -4.20 18.77 -9.70
N ARG A 352 -3.27 18.00 -9.16
CA ARG A 352 -3.00 16.63 -9.57
C ARG A 352 -2.82 15.74 -8.35
N GLY A 353 -3.20 14.49 -8.49
CA GLY A 353 -3.12 13.53 -7.39
C GLY A 353 -3.02 12.10 -7.86
N TYR A 354 -3.27 11.22 -6.93
CA TYR A 354 -3.40 9.78 -7.13
C TYR A 354 -4.72 9.30 -6.54
N LEU A 355 -5.31 8.31 -7.21
CA LEU A 355 -6.50 7.60 -6.79
C LEU A 355 -6.13 6.13 -6.65
N GLU A 356 -6.47 5.52 -5.53
CA GLU A 356 -6.33 4.09 -5.28
C GLU A 356 -7.71 3.48 -5.03
N MET A 357 -7.98 2.34 -5.66
CA MET A 357 -9.24 1.61 -5.57
C MET A 357 -8.99 0.13 -5.35
N THR A 358 -9.31 -0.37 -4.15
CA THR A 358 -9.11 -1.76 -3.77
C THR A 358 -10.43 -2.52 -3.63
N GLY A 359 -10.39 -3.86 -3.70
CA GLY A 359 -11.54 -4.69 -3.44
C GLY A 359 -12.66 -4.62 -4.50
N TYR A 360 -12.35 -4.28 -5.74
CA TYR A 360 -13.32 -4.30 -6.85
C TYR A 360 -13.44 -5.67 -7.51
N GLY A 361 -12.40 -6.49 -7.48
CA GLY A 361 -12.43 -7.89 -7.90
C GLY A 361 -12.80 -8.81 -6.75
N GLU A 362 -11.87 -8.96 -5.82
CA GLU A 362 -12.04 -9.77 -4.62
C GLU A 362 -11.95 -8.89 -3.37
N LYS A 363 -12.61 -9.35 -2.29
CA LYS A 363 -12.49 -8.70 -0.99
C LYS A 363 -11.01 -8.63 -0.59
N ILE A 364 -10.56 -7.44 -0.17
CA ILE A 364 -9.19 -7.29 0.31
C ILE A 364 -9.00 -8.08 1.61
N ARG A 365 -7.88 -8.79 1.68
CA ARG A 365 -7.46 -9.51 2.89
C ARG A 365 -6.15 -8.88 3.35
N VAL A 366 -6.14 -8.43 4.56
CA VAL A 366 -4.94 -7.85 5.16
C VAL A 366 -4.49 -8.79 6.27
N GLY A 367 -3.43 -9.52 5.99
CA GLY A 367 -2.54 -10.29 6.85
C GLY A 367 -3.12 -11.18 7.90
#